data_95008d425d84b4500ee3531813b47547
#
_entry.id   95008d425d84b4500ee3531813b47547
#
_cell.length_a   1.000
_cell.length_b   1.000
_cell.length_c   1.000
_cell.angle_alpha   90.00
_cell.angle_beta   90.00
_cell.angle_gamma   90.00
#
_symmetry.space_group_name_H-M   'P 1'
#
loop_
_entity.id
_entity.type
_entity.pdbx_description
1 polymer ?
#
loop_
_entity_poly.entity_id
_entity_poly.type
_entity_poly.pdbx_seq_one_letter_code
_entity_poly.pdbx_strand_id
1 'polypeptide(L)'
;LLGKYLLIKKNKMKKFIIVAIYLLMGINGMQSQSIPVFKEGERVAFVGNSITCGGHYHSYIWLYYMTHFPNRRIDVFNEGVGGDVAKQMSQRLDKVFEHNPTVVTLSFGMNDTGYMDYTLTENANIGRKNVEASCRDYKVIEDTYKKYPKVQKVLIGSSPYDETSCFNKVPFPGKNKLIQDISDFLKERAHANRWGYVDFNRPMTEINMREQQADSTFTLCGGDRVHPTTDGHLVMAYLFLKAQGLANEPVADIAIDASTRTVNRSDNCKIDDLVVSSENISFTYLANSLPYPIDRSHYNNELHTQADALNVIPFMDEMNYEGLAVKGLSDGYYVLKIDGKTITRLTAGDLKRGINLAAYDNTPQNEQAQEIRRLNEQRWFMEREMREYYWMEYNLMRDKGLLWASDEKAVDTMLENRRTNPFVNMLKDYWLRFMHKSVREDNENEQLELVERIYKMNKPQALKVELVKL
;
A
#
# COMPACT_ATOMS: atom_id res chain seq x y z
N LEU A 1 -49.10 48.59 -14.58
CA LEU A 1 -48.61 47.99 -13.31
C LEU A 1 -48.20 46.51 -13.48
N LEU A 2 -48.96 45.70 -14.26
CA LEU A 2 -48.66 44.26 -14.47
C LEU A 2 -47.35 44.00 -15.27
N GLY A 3 -47.00 44.86 -16.22
CA GLY A 3 -45.80 44.74 -17.05
C GLY A 3 -44.48 44.97 -16.26
N LYS A 4 -44.50 45.88 -15.27
CA LYS A 4 -43.32 46.11 -14.39
C LYS A 4 -43.10 44.96 -13.39
N TYR A 5 -44.18 44.29 -12.94
CA TYR A 5 -44.08 43.17 -12.03
C TYR A 5 -43.48 41.94 -12.69
N LEU A 6 -43.83 41.66 -13.95
CA LEU A 6 -43.28 40.59 -14.74
C LEU A 6 -41.79 40.77 -15.09
N LEU A 7 -41.36 42.04 -15.35
CA LEU A 7 -39.94 42.31 -15.62
C LEU A 7 -39.04 42.14 -14.39
N ILE A 8 -39.54 42.53 -13.20
CA ILE A 8 -38.82 42.38 -11.91
C ILE A 8 -38.70 40.90 -11.52
N LYS A 9 -39.75 40.11 -11.78
CA LYS A 9 -39.72 38.63 -11.51
C LYS A 9 -38.76 37.91 -12.46
N LYS A 10 -38.71 38.33 -13.74
CA LYS A 10 -37.77 37.75 -14.74
C LYS A 10 -36.30 38.10 -14.45
N ASN A 11 -36.02 39.31 -13.94
CA ASN A 11 -34.66 39.71 -13.55
C ASN A 11 -34.21 39.08 -12.21
N LYS A 12 -35.12 38.86 -11.24
CA LYS A 12 -34.81 38.10 -10.02
C LYS A 12 -34.52 36.62 -10.35
N MET A 13 -35.31 36.00 -11.22
CA MET A 13 -35.09 34.61 -11.65
C MET A 13 -33.78 34.46 -12.42
N LYS A 14 -33.40 35.39 -13.32
CA LYS A 14 -32.09 35.39 -13.97
C LYS A 14 -30.91 35.52 -13.00
N LYS A 15 -31.04 36.39 -11.98
CA LYS A 15 -30.02 36.51 -10.91
C LYS A 15 -29.92 35.25 -10.07
N PHE A 16 -31.02 34.58 -9.74
CA PHE A 16 -31.04 33.32 -9.02
C PHE A 16 -30.40 32.17 -9.85
N ILE A 17 -30.68 32.14 -11.16
CA ILE A 17 -30.09 31.14 -12.06
C ILE A 17 -28.59 31.39 -12.25
N ILE A 18 -28.14 32.62 -12.34
CA ILE A 18 -26.70 32.97 -12.44
C ILE A 18 -25.98 32.65 -11.13
N VAL A 19 -26.55 32.91 -9.98
CA VAL A 19 -26.00 32.57 -8.66
C VAL A 19 -25.99 31.03 -8.47
N ALA A 20 -27.01 30.31 -8.91
CA ALA A 20 -27.06 28.86 -8.88
C ALA A 20 -26.02 28.20 -9.84
N ILE A 21 -25.76 28.81 -11.00
CA ILE A 21 -24.72 28.39 -11.94
C ILE A 21 -23.31 28.66 -11.36
N TYR A 22 -23.10 29.81 -10.69
CA TYR A 22 -21.85 30.09 -9.98
C TYR A 22 -21.65 29.21 -8.73
N LEU A 23 -22.72 28.84 -8.03
CA LEU A 23 -22.68 27.84 -6.95
C LEU A 23 -22.44 26.41 -7.47
N LEU A 24 -23.00 26.06 -8.64
CA LEU A 24 -22.72 24.76 -9.31
C LEU A 24 -21.33 24.72 -9.96
N MET A 25 -20.76 25.85 -10.40
CA MET A 25 -19.37 25.93 -10.85
C MET A 25 -18.37 26.06 -9.70
N GLY A 26 -18.80 26.45 -8.49
CA GLY A 26 -17.97 26.48 -7.28
C GLY A 26 -17.95 25.17 -6.47
N ILE A 27 -18.80 24.20 -6.83
CA ILE A 27 -18.80 22.82 -6.31
C ILE A 27 -18.13 21.87 -7.36
N ASN A 28 -17.17 22.36 -8.12
CA ASN A 28 -16.07 21.49 -8.50
C ASN A 28 -15.23 21.32 -7.25
N GLY A 29 -15.76 20.49 -6.34
CA GLY A 29 -15.04 20.02 -5.19
C GLY A 29 -13.66 19.63 -5.68
N MET A 30 -12.64 19.97 -4.91
CA MET A 30 -11.27 19.50 -5.06
C MET A 30 -11.31 17.96 -5.12
N GLN A 31 -11.70 17.41 -6.27
CA GLN A 31 -11.62 15.98 -6.52
C GLN A 31 -10.12 15.72 -6.62
N SER A 32 -9.57 15.16 -5.55
CA SER A 32 -8.23 14.59 -5.57
C SER A 32 -8.13 13.80 -6.88
N GLN A 33 -7.13 14.09 -7.69
CA GLN A 33 -6.95 13.33 -8.91
C GLN A 33 -6.73 11.88 -8.48
N SER A 34 -7.61 10.98 -8.90
CA SER A 34 -7.50 9.56 -8.58
C SER A 34 -6.15 9.05 -9.06
N ILE A 35 -5.51 8.25 -8.25
CA ILE A 35 -4.30 7.53 -8.66
C ILE A 35 -4.74 6.51 -9.71
N PRO A 36 -4.13 6.46 -10.90
CA PRO A 36 -4.53 5.48 -11.90
C PRO A 36 -4.20 4.05 -11.44
N VAL A 37 -5.09 3.12 -11.76
CA VAL A 37 -4.83 1.69 -11.61
C VAL A 37 -3.67 1.30 -12.52
N PHE A 38 -2.70 0.55 -12.00
CA PHE A 38 -1.54 0.13 -12.78
C PHE A 38 -1.95 -0.84 -13.89
N LYS A 39 -1.35 -0.65 -15.07
CA LYS A 39 -1.63 -1.43 -16.27
C LYS A 39 -0.53 -2.47 -16.50
N GLU A 40 -0.80 -3.40 -17.41
CA GLU A 40 0.20 -4.37 -17.89
C GLU A 40 1.47 -3.64 -18.37
N GLY A 41 2.63 -4.14 -17.92
CA GLY A 41 3.95 -3.63 -18.27
C GLY A 41 4.37 -2.37 -17.51
N GLU A 42 3.58 -1.87 -16.54
CA GLU A 42 4.00 -0.71 -15.78
C GLU A 42 5.13 -1.04 -14.80
N ARG A 43 6.02 -0.06 -14.65
CA ARG A 43 7.22 -0.08 -13.81
C ARG A 43 7.09 1.04 -12.78
N VAL A 44 6.85 0.66 -11.53
CA VAL A 44 6.47 1.58 -10.45
C VAL A 44 7.62 1.75 -9.47
N ALA A 45 8.20 2.94 -9.37
CA ALA A 45 9.25 3.26 -8.41
C ALA A 45 8.68 4.00 -7.20
N PHE A 46 8.87 3.42 -5.99
CA PHE A 46 8.47 4.03 -4.73
C PHE A 46 9.65 4.77 -4.10
N VAL A 47 9.70 6.09 -4.27
CA VAL A 47 10.74 6.97 -3.71
C VAL A 47 10.35 7.42 -2.31
N GLY A 48 11.24 7.25 -1.34
CA GLY A 48 10.97 7.63 0.04
C GLY A 48 12.17 7.52 0.96
N ASN A 49 11.90 7.60 2.26
CA ASN A 49 12.88 7.46 3.34
C ASN A 49 12.87 6.03 3.93
N SER A 50 13.21 5.89 5.23
CA SER A 50 13.21 4.59 5.95
C SER A 50 11.86 3.87 5.92
N ILE A 51 10.74 4.60 5.93
CA ILE A 51 9.39 4.02 5.89
C ILE A 51 9.15 3.30 4.57
N THR A 52 9.73 3.77 3.48
CA THR A 52 9.72 3.08 2.18
C THR A 52 10.81 2.02 2.10
N CYS A 53 12.04 2.34 2.53
CA CYS A 53 13.21 1.45 2.50
C CYS A 53 12.94 0.13 3.22
N GLY A 54 12.53 0.21 4.48
CA GLY A 54 12.29 -0.95 5.35
C GLY A 54 10.86 -1.41 5.41
N GLY A 55 9.91 -0.73 4.73
CA GLY A 55 8.49 -1.00 4.83
C GLY A 55 7.95 -1.96 3.78
N HIS A 56 6.83 -2.58 4.12
CA HIS A 56 6.18 -3.59 3.29
C HIS A 56 5.10 -3.00 2.36
N TYR A 57 4.62 -1.77 2.58
CA TYR A 57 3.40 -1.29 1.91
C TYR A 57 3.44 -1.38 0.38
N HIS A 58 4.59 -1.08 -0.26
CA HIS A 58 4.72 -1.19 -1.71
C HIS A 58 4.77 -2.65 -2.18
N SER A 59 5.36 -3.55 -1.38
CA SER A 59 5.34 -4.99 -1.62
C SER A 59 3.93 -5.58 -1.45
N TYR A 60 3.14 -5.08 -0.49
CA TYR A 60 1.74 -5.47 -0.30
C TYR A 60 0.85 -4.96 -1.45
N ILE A 61 1.08 -3.74 -1.95
CA ILE A 61 0.42 -3.27 -3.18
C ILE A 61 0.76 -4.20 -4.35
N TRP A 62 2.03 -4.57 -4.53
CA TRP A 62 2.41 -5.48 -5.60
C TRP A 62 1.81 -6.86 -5.43
N LEU A 63 1.78 -7.41 -4.22
CA LEU A 63 1.13 -8.69 -3.91
C LEU A 63 -0.37 -8.66 -4.25
N TYR A 64 -1.06 -7.55 -3.98
CA TYR A 64 -2.43 -7.36 -4.42
C TYR A 64 -2.57 -7.46 -5.94
N TYR A 65 -1.69 -6.82 -6.70
CA TYR A 65 -1.68 -6.94 -8.16
C TYR A 65 -1.33 -8.35 -8.64
N MET A 66 -0.41 -9.04 -8.01
CA MET A 66 -0.04 -10.42 -8.33
C MET A 66 -1.19 -11.40 -8.15
N THR A 67 -2.08 -11.15 -7.20
CA THR A 67 -3.22 -12.01 -6.87
C THR A 67 -4.51 -11.58 -7.58
N HIS A 68 -4.86 -10.31 -7.54
CA HIS A 68 -6.12 -9.81 -8.10
C HIS A 68 -6.09 -9.61 -9.62
N PHE A 69 -4.91 -9.37 -10.18
CA PHE A 69 -4.73 -9.16 -11.62
C PHE A 69 -3.67 -10.11 -12.20
N PRO A 70 -3.88 -11.44 -12.14
CA PRO A 70 -2.85 -12.44 -12.48
C PRO A 70 -2.37 -12.35 -13.93
N ASN A 71 -3.15 -11.72 -14.82
CA ASN A 71 -2.80 -11.47 -16.21
C ASN A 71 -2.18 -10.09 -16.46
N ARG A 72 -1.91 -9.32 -15.39
CA ARG A 72 -1.34 -7.98 -15.46
C ARG A 72 0.00 -7.96 -14.74
N ARG A 73 1.07 -8.13 -15.49
CA ARG A 73 2.42 -8.03 -14.94
C ARG A 73 2.80 -6.57 -14.76
N ILE A 74 3.22 -6.21 -13.56
CA ILE A 74 3.88 -4.95 -13.24
C ILE A 74 5.20 -5.25 -12.53
N ASP A 75 6.14 -4.30 -12.57
CA ASP A 75 7.35 -4.35 -11.76
C ASP A 75 7.33 -3.21 -10.73
N VAL A 76 7.72 -3.50 -9.49
CA VAL A 76 7.76 -2.51 -8.41
C VAL A 76 9.19 -2.41 -7.88
N PHE A 77 9.68 -1.19 -7.70
CA PHE A 77 11.02 -0.88 -7.22
C PHE A 77 10.96 -0.10 -5.92
N ASN A 78 11.65 -0.59 -4.91
CA ASN A 78 11.85 0.12 -3.66
C ASN A 78 12.99 1.14 -3.85
N GLU A 79 12.65 2.42 -3.89
CA GLU A 79 13.59 3.53 -3.96
C GLU A 79 13.59 4.34 -2.65
N GLY A 80 13.40 3.66 -1.51
CA GLY A 80 13.60 4.21 -0.18
C GLY A 80 15.07 4.25 0.23
N VAL A 81 15.48 5.28 0.97
CA VAL A 81 16.78 5.36 1.65
C VAL A 81 16.57 5.89 3.06
N GLY A 82 17.06 5.18 4.07
CA GLY A 82 16.87 5.56 5.47
C GLY A 82 17.39 6.98 5.77
N GLY A 83 16.59 7.74 6.53
CA GLY A 83 16.97 9.10 6.94
C GLY A 83 16.80 10.19 5.89
N ASP A 84 16.50 9.86 4.62
CA ASP A 84 16.39 10.85 3.55
C ASP A 84 15.30 11.90 3.87
N VAL A 85 15.65 13.15 3.55
CA VAL A 85 14.74 14.29 3.39
C VAL A 85 14.64 14.67 1.91
N ALA A 86 13.75 15.58 1.55
CA ALA A 86 13.54 16.02 0.16
C ALA A 86 14.86 16.36 -0.58
N LYS A 87 15.83 16.99 0.10
CA LYS A 87 17.13 17.34 -0.46
C LYS A 87 17.91 16.10 -0.93
N GLN A 88 18.08 15.08 -0.07
CA GLN A 88 18.83 13.87 -0.44
C GLN A 88 18.10 13.10 -1.54
N MET A 89 16.76 13.01 -1.47
CA MET A 89 15.97 12.38 -2.54
C MET A 89 16.21 13.07 -3.88
N SER A 90 16.27 14.42 -3.93
CA SER A 90 16.54 15.17 -5.16
C SER A 90 17.90 14.84 -5.81
N GLN A 91 18.88 14.45 -4.99
CA GLN A 91 20.25 14.18 -5.42
C GLN A 91 20.47 12.76 -6.00
N ARG A 92 19.47 11.89 -5.95
CA ARG A 92 19.56 10.50 -6.42
C ARG A 92 18.46 10.09 -7.42
N LEU A 93 17.70 11.06 -7.92
CA LEU A 93 16.61 10.78 -8.87
C LEU A 93 17.11 10.17 -10.18
N ASP A 94 18.34 10.47 -10.60
CA ASP A 94 18.92 9.85 -11.80
C ASP A 94 18.92 8.31 -11.67
N LYS A 95 19.27 7.79 -10.49
CA LYS A 95 19.22 6.36 -10.20
C LYS A 95 17.79 5.79 -10.28
N VAL A 96 16.81 6.51 -9.76
CA VAL A 96 15.39 6.12 -9.86
C VAL A 96 14.97 5.99 -11.32
N PHE A 97 15.38 6.92 -12.18
CA PHE A 97 15.04 6.92 -13.59
C PHE A 97 15.82 5.90 -14.44
N GLU A 98 16.92 5.33 -13.94
CA GLU A 98 17.61 4.18 -14.58
C GLU A 98 16.70 2.95 -14.66
N HIS A 99 15.75 2.78 -13.74
CA HIS A 99 14.72 1.73 -13.83
C HIS A 99 13.72 1.94 -14.97
N ASN A 100 13.78 3.04 -15.71
CA ASN A 100 12.78 3.41 -16.73
C ASN A 100 11.35 3.33 -16.19
N PRO A 101 11.02 3.97 -15.07
CA PRO A 101 9.69 3.86 -14.47
C PRO A 101 8.64 4.50 -15.36
N THR A 102 7.44 3.89 -15.40
CA THR A 102 6.24 4.48 -15.99
C THR A 102 5.42 5.24 -14.95
N VAL A 103 5.59 4.86 -13.68
CA VAL A 103 5.01 5.53 -12.52
C VAL A 103 6.10 5.78 -11.49
N VAL A 104 6.16 6.97 -10.93
CA VAL A 104 7.03 7.29 -9.81
C VAL A 104 6.19 7.87 -8.67
N THR A 105 6.37 7.32 -7.47
CA THR A 105 5.78 7.89 -6.26
C THR A 105 6.83 8.64 -5.45
N LEU A 106 6.40 9.56 -4.60
CA LEU A 106 7.28 10.29 -3.70
C LEU A 106 6.61 10.47 -2.34
N SER A 107 7.28 10.02 -1.28
CA SER A 107 6.89 10.27 0.11
C SER A 107 8.06 10.83 0.91
N PHE A 108 7.86 12.00 1.52
CA PHE A 108 8.77 12.59 2.49
C PHE A 108 8.00 13.34 3.57
N GLY A 109 8.66 13.76 4.63
CA GLY A 109 8.04 14.54 5.72
C GLY A 109 8.54 14.13 7.10
N MET A 110 8.67 12.83 7.37
CA MET A 110 9.03 12.32 8.70
C MET A 110 10.39 12.86 9.18
N ASN A 111 11.42 12.83 8.34
CA ASN A 111 12.75 13.34 8.67
C ASN A 111 12.86 14.85 8.40
N ASP A 112 12.08 15.35 7.46
CA ASP A 112 12.05 16.76 7.04
C ASP A 112 11.58 17.72 8.13
N THR A 113 10.89 17.19 9.15
CA THR A 113 10.50 17.94 10.35
C THR A 113 11.63 18.06 11.37
N GLY A 114 12.83 17.48 11.09
CA GLY A 114 13.99 17.52 11.99
C GLY A 114 13.93 16.43 13.05
N TYR A 115 13.99 15.16 12.65
CA TYR A 115 13.87 14.03 13.59
C TYR A 115 14.85 14.09 14.76
N MET A 116 16.13 14.36 14.49
CA MET A 116 17.14 14.47 15.54
C MET A 116 17.17 15.85 16.20
N ASP A 117 16.96 16.91 15.45
CA ASP A 117 17.01 18.29 15.93
C ASP A 117 15.85 18.60 16.88
N TYR A 118 14.69 17.95 16.68
CA TYR A 118 13.53 18.12 17.53
C TYR A 118 13.78 17.60 18.95
N THR A 119 14.63 16.57 19.11
CA THR A 119 14.99 16.01 20.42
C THR A 119 15.92 16.90 21.23
N LEU A 120 16.71 17.74 20.56
CA LEU A 120 17.79 18.50 21.21
C LEU A 120 17.39 19.89 21.70
N THR A 121 16.31 20.47 21.16
CA THR A 121 16.06 21.91 21.35
C THR A 121 14.66 22.30 21.78
N GLU A 122 13.68 21.39 21.84
CA GLU A 122 12.24 21.69 22.15
C GLU A 122 11.69 22.89 21.36
N ASN A 123 12.26 23.20 20.20
CA ASN A 123 12.03 24.46 19.52
C ASN A 123 11.15 24.25 18.28
N ALA A 124 9.83 24.49 18.42
CA ALA A 124 8.86 24.44 17.32
C ALA A 124 9.28 25.30 16.09
N ASN A 125 10.13 26.32 16.29
CA ASN A 125 10.65 27.13 15.20
C ASN A 125 11.67 26.37 14.32
N ILE A 126 12.40 25.41 14.87
CA ILE A 126 13.32 24.58 14.09
C ILE A 126 12.53 23.66 13.16
N GLY A 127 11.53 22.97 13.68
CA GLY A 127 10.66 22.12 12.86
C GLY A 127 10.02 22.88 11.69
N ARG A 128 9.52 24.09 11.93
CA ARG A 128 8.95 24.93 10.88
C ARG A 128 10.00 25.35 9.83
N LYS A 129 11.20 25.77 10.25
CA LYS A 129 12.28 26.11 9.33
C LYS A 129 12.70 24.89 8.47
N ASN A 130 12.72 23.71 9.05
CA ASN A 130 13.05 22.48 8.34
C ASN A 130 11.97 22.15 7.29
N VAL A 131 10.68 22.27 7.64
CA VAL A 131 9.56 22.14 6.69
C VAL A 131 9.71 23.12 5.52
N GLU A 132 9.99 24.42 5.80
CA GLU A 132 10.21 25.41 4.76
C GLU A 132 11.42 25.06 3.88
N ALA A 133 12.51 24.52 4.45
CA ALA A 133 13.68 24.08 3.69
C ALA A 133 13.31 22.91 2.78
N SER A 134 12.63 21.89 3.28
CA SER A 134 12.20 20.74 2.48
C SER A 134 11.23 21.10 1.37
N CYS A 135 10.30 22.04 1.62
CA CYS A 135 9.42 22.57 0.58
C CYS A 135 10.21 23.30 -0.54
N ARG A 136 11.31 23.99 -0.19
CA ARG A 136 12.22 24.58 -1.21
C ARG A 136 12.98 23.50 -1.98
N ASP A 137 13.51 22.51 -1.28
CA ASP A 137 14.29 21.42 -1.89
C ASP A 137 13.41 20.54 -2.80
N TYR A 138 12.14 20.34 -2.45
CA TYR A 138 11.17 19.67 -3.31
C TYR A 138 11.07 20.29 -4.71
N LYS A 139 11.33 21.57 -4.87
CA LYS A 139 11.29 22.21 -6.19
C LYS A 139 12.24 21.55 -7.19
N VAL A 140 13.40 21.08 -6.75
CA VAL A 140 14.36 20.34 -7.60
C VAL A 140 13.75 19.01 -8.05
N ILE A 141 13.05 18.31 -7.14
CA ILE A 141 12.33 17.06 -7.47
C ILE A 141 11.24 17.35 -8.50
N GLU A 142 10.41 18.36 -8.25
CA GLU A 142 9.33 18.75 -9.16
C GLU A 142 9.84 19.11 -10.55
N ASP A 143 10.89 19.91 -10.64
CA ASP A 143 11.50 20.33 -11.90
C ASP A 143 12.13 19.12 -12.63
N THR A 144 12.69 18.15 -11.89
CA THR A 144 13.19 16.90 -12.46
C THR A 144 12.04 16.04 -12.98
N TYR A 145 10.96 15.86 -12.21
CA TYR A 145 9.79 15.08 -12.61
C TYR A 145 9.12 15.65 -13.88
N LYS A 146 9.11 16.98 -14.05
CA LYS A 146 8.59 17.64 -15.25
C LYS A 146 9.38 17.33 -16.53
N LYS A 147 10.67 16.94 -16.41
CA LYS A 147 11.49 16.50 -17.57
C LYS A 147 11.01 15.16 -18.14
N TYR A 148 10.21 14.39 -17.37
CA TYR A 148 9.66 13.09 -17.77
C TYR A 148 8.13 13.14 -17.92
N PRO A 149 7.57 13.87 -18.90
CA PRO A 149 6.11 14.13 -18.99
C PRO A 149 5.27 12.87 -19.20
N LYS A 150 5.86 11.79 -19.72
CA LYS A 150 5.16 10.50 -19.95
C LYS A 150 5.08 9.63 -18.71
N VAL A 151 5.94 9.85 -17.72
CA VAL A 151 5.92 9.13 -16.45
C VAL A 151 4.81 9.69 -15.59
N GLN A 152 3.96 8.86 -15.02
CA GLN A 152 2.94 9.26 -14.06
C GLN A 152 3.59 9.56 -12.70
N LYS A 153 3.09 10.56 -11.99
CA LYS A 153 3.60 10.95 -10.67
C LYS A 153 2.49 10.83 -9.64
N VAL A 154 2.85 10.27 -8.48
CA VAL A 154 1.97 10.18 -7.32
C VAL A 154 2.71 10.73 -6.11
N LEU A 155 2.20 11.79 -5.51
CA LEU A 155 2.72 12.31 -4.26
C LEU A 155 1.98 11.68 -3.10
N ILE A 156 2.72 11.32 -2.05
CA ILE A 156 2.20 10.58 -0.89
C ILE A 156 2.44 11.41 0.37
N GLY A 157 1.38 11.78 1.09
CA GLY A 157 1.48 12.28 2.45
C GLY A 157 2.00 11.17 3.36
N SER A 158 3.12 11.42 4.06
CA SER A 158 3.80 10.44 4.91
C SER A 158 2.88 9.87 5.99
N SER A 159 3.14 8.63 6.45
CA SER A 159 2.50 8.08 7.66
C SER A 159 2.68 9.04 8.85
N PRO A 160 1.81 8.98 9.88
CA PRO A 160 1.90 9.87 11.02
C PRO A 160 3.11 9.55 11.91
N TYR A 161 3.59 10.57 12.62
CA TYR A 161 4.25 10.39 13.90
C TYR A 161 3.17 10.22 14.97
N ASP A 162 3.12 9.08 15.65
CA ASP A 162 2.11 8.88 16.69
C ASP A 162 2.54 9.52 18.01
N GLU A 163 2.03 10.72 18.26
CA GLU A 163 2.28 11.46 19.50
C GLU A 163 1.21 11.26 20.56
N THR A 164 0.20 10.41 20.33
CA THR A 164 -0.97 10.25 21.18
C THR A 164 -1.00 8.95 21.97
N SER A 165 -0.36 7.88 21.49
CA SER A 165 -0.28 6.61 22.22
C SER A 165 0.49 6.72 23.54
N CYS A 166 0.03 6.02 24.56
CA CYS A 166 0.60 6.04 25.91
C CYS A 166 1.58 4.88 26.21
N PHE A 167 1.98 4.08 25.21
CA PHE A 167 2.77 2.87 25.46
C PHE A 167 4.21 3.14 25.91
N ASN A 168 4.80 4.27 25.59
CA ASN A 168 6.16 4.61 25.96
C ASN A 168 6.39 6.13 26.00
N LYS A 169 7.60 6.52 26.40
CA LYS A 169 8.01 7.89 26.59
C LYS A 169 8.09 8.67 25.29
N VAL A 170 7.71 9.77 25.40
CA VAL A 170 7.78 11.12 24.94
C VAL A 170 7.66 11.35 23.51
N PRO A 171 6.53 11.77 23.24
CA PRO A 171 6.25 12.37 21.95
C PRO A 171 7.07 13.65 21.78
N PHE A 172 7.39 13.93 20.53
CA PHE A 172 7.75 15.26 20.08
C PHE A 172 6.45 16.01 19.79
N PRO A 173 5.89 16.76 20.75
CA PRO A 173 4.56 17.36 20.58
C PRO A 173 4.53 18.32 19.39
N GLY A 174 3.53 18.18 18.54
CA GLY A 174 3.37 18.98 17.34
C GLY A 174 4.16 18.50 16.12
N LYS A 175 4.95 17.40 16.22
CA LYS A 175 5.68 16.82 15.08
C LYS A 175 4.71 16.34 14.00
N ASN A 176 3.63 15.64 14.38
CA ASN A 176 2.66 15.18 13.41
C ASN A 176 1.98 16.32 12.65
N LYS A 177 1.73 17.45 13.32
CA LYS A 177 1.21 18.63 12.62
C LYS A 177 2.16 19.17 11.54
N LEU A 178 3.46 19.16 11.80
CA LEU A 178 4.46 19.56 10.80
C LEU A 178 4.50 18.59 9.61
N ILE A 179 4.33 17.27 9.85
CA ILE A 179 4.21 16.27 8.79
C ILE A 179 2.94 16.51 7.97
N GLN A 180 1.83 16.87 8.63
CA GLN A 180 0.59 17.25 7.94
C GLN A 180 0.74 18.52 7.10
N ASP A 181 1.52 19.51 7.54
CA ASP A 181 1.81 20.70 6.75
C ASP A 181 2.57 20.36 5.46
N ILE A 182 3.52 19.40 5.52
CA ILE A 182 4.19 18.86 4.33
C ILE A 182 3.19 18.08 3.46
N SER A 183 2.32 17.28 4.05
CA SER A 183 1.28 16.54 3.30
C SER A 183 0.33 17.48 2.56
N ASP A 184 -0.08 18.58 3.18
CA ASP A 184 -0.90 19.62 2.55
C ASP A 184 -0.16 20.30 1.40
N PHE A 185 1.12 20.63 1.59
CA PHE A 185 1.98 21.16 0.53
C PHE A 185 2.06 20.17 -0.65
N LEU A 186 2.32 18.88 -0.40
CA LEU A 186 2.35 17.87 -1.45
C LEU A 186 1.02 17.74 -2.20
N LYS A 187 -0.10 17.80 -1.47
CA LYS A 187 -1.45 17.81 -2.05
C LYS A 187 -1.66 18.99 -2.99
N GLU A 188 -1.26 20.19 -2.58
CA GLU A 188 -1.35 21.40 -3.40
C GLU A 188 -0.46 21.27 -4.65
N ARG A 189 0.76 20.73 -4.51
CA ARG A 189 1.68 20.51 -5.65
C ARG A 189 1.15 19.46 -6.61
N ALA A 190 0.59 18.36 -6.11
CA ALA A 190 -0.05 17.34 -6.92
C ALA A 190 -1.20 17.94 -7.75
N HIS A 191 -2.07 18.71 -7.11
CA HIS A 191 -3.17 19.39 -7.79
C HIS A 191 -2.67 20.37 -8.86
N ALA A 192 -1.68 21.22 -8.54
CA ALA A 192 -1.12 22.22 -9.46
C ALA A 192 -0.49 21.59 -10.71
N ASN A 193 0.09 20.38 -10.56
CA ASN A 193 0.76 19.66 -11.65
C ASN A 193 -0.13 18.59 -12.31
N ARG A 194 -1.37 18.38 -11.83
CA ARG A 194 -2.27 17.30 -12.24
C ARG A 194 -1.66 15.91 -12.03
N TRP A 195 -0.98 15.72 -10.89
CA TRP A 195 -0.40 14.47 -10.43
C TRP A 195 -1.34 13.79 -9.44
N GLY A 196 -1.19 12.49 -9.25
CA GLY A 196 -1.90 11.75 -8.22
C GLY A 196 -1.46 12.18 -6.82
N TYR A 197 -2.36 12.01 -5.83
CA TYR A 197 -2.07 12.23 -4.42
C TYR A 197 -2.81 11.21 -3.56
N VAL A 198 -2.12 10.70 -2.53
CA VAL A 198 -2.73 9.92 -1.45
C VAL A 198 -2.23 10.42 -0.10
N ASP A 199 -3.12 10.53 0.87
CA ASP A 199 -2.79 10.91 2.25
C ASP A 199 -2.77 9.65 3.13
N PHE A 200 -1.61 9.28 3.64
CA PHE A 200 -1.49 8.24 4.65
C PHE A 200 -1.65 8.83 6.06
N ASN A 201 -1.28 10.08 6.27
CA ASN A 201 -1.18 10.68 7.60
C ASN A 201 -2.52 10.73 8.32
N ARG A 202 -3.47 11.45 7.75
CA ARG A 202 -4.74 11.71 8.45
C ARG A 202 -5.55 10.45 8.70
N PRO A 203 -5.77 9.55 7.72
CA PRO A 203 -6.51 8.32 7.98
C PRO A 203 -5.85 7.43 9.04
N MET A 204 -4.52 7.30 9.04
CA MET A 204 -3.80 6.52 10.05
C MET A 204 -3.84 7.20 11.43
N THR A 205 -3.76 8.53 11.49
CA THR A 205 -3.94 9.30 12.74
C THR A 205 -5.36 9.08 13.31
N GLU A 206 -6.38 9.11 12.48
CA GLU A 206 -7.77 8.87 12.88
C GLU A 206 -7.97 7.44 13.41
N ILE A 207 -7.35 6.45 12.76
CA ILE A 207 -7.37 5.06 13.24
C ILE A 207 -6.69 4.98 14.61
N ASN A 208 -5.47 5.51 14.78
CA ASN A 208 -4.78 5.52 16.07
C ASN A 208 -5.66 6.15 17.16
N MET A 209 -6.19 7.34 16.94
CA MET A 209 -7.03 8.05 17.92
C MET A 209 -8.32 7.29 18.24
N ARG A 210 -8.93 6.61 17.28
CA ARG A 210 -10.14 5.81 17.49
C ARG A 210 -9.86 4.59 18.35
N GLU A 211 -8.83 3.83 18.03
CA GLU A 211 -8.48 2.62 18.75
C GLU A 211 -7.94 2.92 20.16
N GLN A 212 -7.25 4.05 20.33
CA GLN A 212 -6.76 4.54 21.63
C GLN A 212 -7.89 4.89 22.63
N GLN A 213 -9.16 4.98 22.18
CA GLN A 213 -10.28 5.10 23.11
C GLN A 213 -10.50 3.81 23.91
N ALA A 214 -10.19 2.65 23.35
CA ALA A 214 -10.32 1.34 24.00
C ALA A 214 -8.99 0.86 24.60
N ASP A 215 -7.89 1.06 23.91
CA ASP A 215 -6.53 0.74 24.35
C ASP A 215 -5.60 1.93 24.11
N SER A 216 -5.31 2.69 25.17
CA SER A 216 -4.47 3.89 25.10
C SER A 216 -3.03 3.64 24.61
N THR A 217 -2.62 2.38 24.53
CA THR A 217 -1.30 1.97 24.03
C THR A 217 -1.30 1.62 22.55
N PHE A 218 -2.47 1.49 21.93
CA PHE A 218 -2.58 1.15 20.50
C PHE A 218 -1.82 2.13 19.62
N THR A 219 -1.15 1.60 18.60
CA THR A 219 -0.50 2.40 17.55
C THR A 219 -0.26 1.55 16.30
N LEU A 220 -0.43 2.13 15.13
CA LEU A 220 -0.01 1.56 13.83
C LEU A 220 1.48 1.74 13.57
N CYS A 221 2.21 2.42 14.48
CA CYS A 221 3.65 2.61 14.41
C CYS A 221 4.35 1.70 15.43
N GLY A 222 5.63 1.43 15.20
CA GLY A 222 6.43 0.68 16.16
C GLY A 222 6.77 1.48 17.41
N GLY A 223 7.64 0.91 18.26
CA GLY A 223 8.04 1.50 19.53
C GLY A 223 8.74 2.85 19.43
N ASP A 224 9.17 3.25 18.26
CA ASP A 224 9.76 4.57 17.97
C ASP A 224 8.71 5.62 17.54
N ARG A 225 7.44 5.24 17.36
CA ARG A 225 6.33 6.10 16.92
C ARG A 225 6.44 6.63 15.49
N VAL A 226 7.42 6.18 14.74
CA VAL A 226 7.80 6.67 13.40
C VAL A 226 7.52 5.64 12.34
N HIS A 227 8.03 4.42 12.53
CA HIS A 227 7.98 3.37 11.53
C HIS A 227 6.72 2.54 11.72
N PRO A 228 5.80 2.50 10.73
CA PRO A 228 4.66 1.61 10.78
C PRO A 228 5.09 0.14 10.96
N THR A 229 4.33 -0.60 11.74
CA THR A 229 4.43 -2.05 11.86
C THR A 229 3.77 -2.73 10.67
N THR A 230 3.82 -4.06 10.58
CA THR A 230 3.27 -4.81 9.43
C THR A 230 1.78 -4.55 9.22
N ASP A 231 0.99 -4.37 10.27
CA ASP A 231 -0.41 -3.92 10.20
C ASP A 231 -0.53 -2.49 9.67
N GLY A 232 0.30 -1.56 10.17
CA GLY A 232 0.36 -0.18 9.67
C GLY A 232 0.72 -0.12 8.18
N HIS A 233 1.63 -0.97 7.72
CA HIS A 233 1.96 -1.08 6.29
C HIS A 233 0.80 -1.67 5.46
N LEU A 234 -0.03 -2.58 5.99
CA LEU A 234 -1.24 -3.03 5.29
C LEU A 234 -2.28 -1.91 5.21
N VAL A 235 -2.41 -1.09 6.27
CA VAL A 235 -3.26 0.12 6.22
C VAL A 235 -2.78 1.07 5.12
N MET A 236 -1.46 1.33 4.99
CA MET A 236 -0.92 2.16 3.92
C MET A 236 -1.22 1.59 2.53
N ALA A 237 -1.03 0.28 2.34
CA ALA A 237 -1.36 -0.41 1.08
C ALA A 237 -2.85 -0.30 0.76
N TYR A 238 -3.72 -0.53 1.73
CA TYR A 238 -5.17 -0.36 1.61
C TYR A 238 -5.56 1.06 1.17
N LEU A 239 -5.01 2.08 1.82
CA LEU A 239 -5.28 3.48 1.47
C LEU A 239 -4.84 3.82 0.04
N PHE A 240 -3.70 3.28 -0.40
CA PHE A 240 -3.20 3.46 -1.76
C PHE A 240 -4.13 2.77 -2.79
N LEU A 241 -4.47 1.51 -2.57
CA LEU A 241 -5.38 0.74 -3.44
C LEU A 241 -6.77 1.37 -3.50
N LYS A 242 -7.27 1.87 -2.36
CA LYS A 242 -8.54 2.61 -2.29
C LYS A 242 -8.50 3.92 -3.08
N ALA A 243 -7.38 4.65 -3.02
CA ALA A 243 -7.17 5.86 -3.84
C ALA A 243 -7.07 5.55 -5.35
N GLN A 244 -6.69 4.33 -5.73
CA GLN A 244 -6.78 3.83 -7.10
C GLN A 244 -8.21 3.44 -7.53
N GLY A 245 -9.19 3.44 -6.59
CA GLY A 245 -10.57 3.05 -6.86
C GLY A 245 -10.80 1.53 -6.92
N LEU A 246 -9.88 0.74 -6.32
CA LEU A 246 -9.96 -0.73 -6.33
C LEU A 246 -10.80 -1.31 -5.19
N ALA A 247 -11.39 -0.47 -4.34
CA ALA A 247 -12.30 -0.92 -3.30
C ALA A 247 -13.60 -1.48 -3.92
N ASN A 248 -14.08 -2.58 -3.34
CA ASN A 248 -15.28 -3.32 -3.75
C ASN A 248 -15.18 -4.03 -5.12
N GLU A 249 -13.96 -4.22 -5.62
CA GLU A 249 -13.70 -5.14 -6.74
C GLU A 249 -13.55 -6.56 -6.16
N PRO A 250 -14.51 -7.49 -6.38
CA PRO A 250 -14.46 -8.79 -5.74
C PRO A 250 -13.39 -9.70 -6.36
N VAL A 251 -12.79 -10.56 -5.54
CA VAL A 251 -12.05 -11.73 -6.02
C VAL A 251 -12.96 -12.60 -6.86
N ALA A 252 -14.16 -12.90 -6.33
CA ALA A 252 -15.31 -13.47 -7.00
C ALA A 252 -16.56 -13.20 -6.17
N ASP A 253 -17.76 -13.22 -6.80
CA ASP A 253 -19.02 -13.17 -6.06
C ASP A 253 -20.05 -14.09 -6.70
N ILE A 254 -20.42 -15.15 -5.96
CA ILE A 254 -21.26 -16.26 -6.41
C ILE A 254 -22.58 -16.25 -5.66
N ALA A 255 -23.69 -16.31 -6.39
CA ALA A 255 -25.00 -16.56 -5.80
C ALA A 255 -25.76 -17.67 -6.54
N ILE A 256 -26.18 -18.71 -5.80
CA ILE A 256 -26.90 -19.88 -6.31
C ILE A 256 -28.26 -19.95 -5.64
N ASP A 257 -29.30 -20.29 -6.43
CA ASP A 257 -30.60 -20.67 -5.94
C ASP A 257 -30.80 -22.19 -6.09
N ALA A 258 -30.72 -22.90 -4.98
CA ALA A 258 -30.89 -24.37 -4.95
C ALA A 258 -32.32 -24.80 -5.31
N SER A 259 -33.35 -23.99 -5.02
CA SER A 259 -34.74 -24.31 -5.32
C SER A 259 -35.05 -24.26 -6.82
N THR A 260 -34.44 -23.34 -7.55
CA THR A 260 -34.57 -23.21 -9.01
C THR A 260 -33.42 -23.86 -9.78
N ARG A 261 -32.36 -24.29 -9.07
CA ARG A 261 -31.13 -24.87 -9.65
C ARG A 261 -30.43 -23.91 -10.63
N THR A 262 -30.34 -22.64 -10.26
CA THR A 262 -29.80 -21.59 -11.11
C THR A 262 -28.63 -20.85 -10.44
N VAL A 263 -27.66 -20.45 -11.24
CA VAL A 263 -26.65 -19.46 -10.84
C VAL A 263 -27.24 -18.07 -11.07
N ASN A 264 -27.43 -17.30 -10.01
CA ASN A 264 -28.04 -15.96 -10.07
C ASN A 264 -27.00 -14.84 -10.20
N ARG A 265 -25.76 -15.12 -9.76
CA ARG A 265 -24.60 -14.20 -9.88
C ARG A 265 -23.31 -15.01 -9.99
N SER A 266 -22.40 -14.55 -10.83
CA SER A 266 -21.04 -15.09 -11.01
C SER A 266 -20.10 -13.97 -11.44
N ASP A 267 -19.91 -12.99 -10.55
CA ASP A 267 -19.07 -11.84 -10.84
C ASP A 267 -17.60 -12.21 -10.67
N ASN A 268 -16.76 -11.79 -11.61
CA ASN A 268 -15.33 -12.09 -11.72
C ASN A 268 -14.97 -13.58 -11.67
N CYS A 269 -15.91 -14.46 -12.02
CA CYS A 269 -15.69 -15.91 -12.05
C CYS A 269 -16.61 -16.60 -13.07
N LYS A 270 -16.31 -17.88 -13.34
CA LYS A 270 -17.14 -18.79 -14.13
C LYS A 270 -17.62 -19.93 -13.25
N ILE A 271 -18.88 -20.31 -13.40
CA ILE A 271 -19.49 -21.47 -12.73
C ILE A 271 -19.99 -22.43 -13.80
N ASP A 272 -19.52 -23.67 -13.76
CA ASP A 272 -19.92 -24.76 -14.65
C ASP A 272 -20.43 -25.96 -13.81
N ASP A 273 -21.08 -26.92 -14.47
CA ASP A 273 -21.45 -28.23 -13.92
C ASP A 273 -22.28 -28.17 -12.63
N LEU A 274 -23.19 -27.18 -12.50
CA LEU A 274 -24.03 -27.06 -11.32
C LEU A 274 -24.98 -28.26 -11.20
N VAL A 275 -24.81 -29.04 -10.13
CA VAL A 275 -25.68 -30.12 -9.73
C VAL A 275 -26.31 -29.82 -8.38
N VAL A 276 -27.63 -29.89 -8.29
CA VAL A 276 -28.40 -29.68 -7.04
C VAL A 276 -29.27 -30.90 -6.77
N SER A 277 -29.05 -31.53 -5.63
CA SER A 277 -29.86 -32.61 -5.07
C SER A 277 -30.46 -32.21 -3.71
N SER A 278 -31.21 -33.07 -3.06
CA SER A 278 -31.73 -32.85 -1.70
C SER A 278 -30.64 -32.80 -0.64
N GLU A 279 -29.48 -33.42 -0.87
CA GLU A 279 -28.40 -33.61 0.12
C GLU A 279 -27.10 -32.94 -0.27
N ASN A 280 -26.96 -32.58 -1.56
CA ASN A 280 -25.66 -32.11 -2.09
C ASN A 280 -25.88 -31.05 -3.16
N ILE A 281 -25.02 -30.00 -3.10
CA ILE A 281 -24.82 -29.07 -4.20
C ILE A 281 -23.34 -29.18 -4.61
N SER A 282 -23.09 -29.28 -5.89
CA SER A 282 -21.72 -29.23 -6.41
C SER A 282 -21.67 -28.43 -7.71
N PHE A 283 -20.53 -27.80 -7.94
CA PHE A 283 -20.24 -27.02 -9.15
C PHE A 283 -18.73 -26.88 -9.36
N THR A 284 -18.35 -26.60 -10.58
CA THR A 284 -16.99 -26.18 -10.93
C THR A 284 -16.90 -24.67 -10.85
N TYR A 285 -15.92 -24.14 -10.13
CA TYR A 285 -15.66 -22.73 -9.90
C TYR A 285 -14.30 -22.33 -10.44
N LEU A 286 -14.25 -21.31 -11.29
CA LEU A 286 -13.01 -20.71 -11.79
C LEU A 286 -13.09 -19.18 -11.63
N ALA A 287 -12.34 -18.64 -10.68
CA ALA A 287 -12.18 -17.19 -10.51
C ALA A 287 -11.22 -16.61 -11.56
N ASN A 288 -11.32 -15.30 -11.81
CA ASN A 288 -10.32 -14.56 -12.57
C ASN A 288 -9.17 -14.02 -11.69
N SER A 289 -9.33 -14.11 -10.38
CA SER A 289 -8.42 -13.58 -9.37
C SER A 289 -8.14 -14.62 -8.28
N LEU A 290 -7.05 -14.45 -7.53
CA LEU A 290 -6.78 -15.15 -6.27
C LEU A 290 -7.08 -14.21 -5.10
N PRO A 291 -7.47 -14.74 -3.92
CA PRO A 291 -7.59 -13.92 -2.71
C PRO A 291 -6.23 -13.34 -2.32
N TYR A 292 -6.25 -12.17 -1.68
CA TYR A 292 -5.05 -11.61 -1.05
C TYR A 292 -4.66 -12.47 0.17
N PRO A 293 -3.45 -13.02 0.21
CA PRO A 293 -3.02 -13.91 1.29
C PRO A 293 -2.58 -13.10 2.52
N ILE A 294 -3.39 -13.08 3.55
CA ILE A 294 -3.08 -12.41 4.81
C ILE A 294 -1.96 -13.15 5.56
N ASP A 295 -0.95 -12.42 6.01
CA ASP A 295 0.08 -12.94 6.90
C ASP A 295 -0.35 -12.83 8.36
N ARG A 296 -0.31 -13.97 9.07
CA ARG A 296 -0.61 -14.05 10.51
C ARG A 296 0.62 -14.27 11.36
N SER A 297 1.79 -14.27 10.75
CA SER A 297 3.07 -14.41 11.45
C SER A 297 3.59 -13.06 11.93
N HIS A 298 4.34 -13.06 13.04
CA HIS A 298 5.04 -11.87 13.48
C HIS A 298 6.30 -11.64 12.65
N TYR A 299 6.48 -10.42 12.18
CA TYR A 299 7.71 -10.02 11.53
C TYR A 299 8.71 -9.51 12.60
N ASN A 300 9.91 -10.08 12.58
CA ASN A 300 10.92 -9.83 13.62
C ASN A 300 10.34 -9.98 15.03
N ASN A 301 10.33 -9.02 15.85
CA ASN A 301 9.74 -9.01 17.19
C ASN A 301 8.63 -7.95 17.29
N GLU A 302 7.97 -7.63 16.16
CA GLU A 302 6.83 -6.73 16.19
C GLU A 302 5.70 -7.31 17.03
N LEU A 303 5.01 -6.44 17.76
CA LEU A 303 3.88 -6.83 18.61
C LEU A 303 2.66 -7.21 17.74
N HIS A 304 2.49 -6.54 16.60
CA HIS A 304 1.37 -6.72 15.70
C HIS A 304 1.77 -7.53 14.47
N THR A 305 0.81 -8.28 13.93
CA THR A 305 0.92 -8.99 12.64
C THR A 305 0.21 -8.20 11.54
N GLN A 306 0.44 -8.54 10.28
CA GLN A 306 -0.34 -7.96 9.18
C GLN A 306 -1.85 -8.16 9.39
N ALA A 307 -2.26 -9.33 9.94
CA ALA A 307 -3.66 -9.65 10.18
C ALA A 307 -4.35 -8.71 11.17
N ASP A 308 -3.62 -8.06 12.08
CA ASP A 308 -4.19 -7.13 13.05
C ASP A 308 -4.81 -5.89 12.39
N ALA A 309 -4.33 -5.52 11.20
CA ALA A 309 -4.95 -4.47 10.39
C ALA A 309 -6.44 -4.75 10.05
N LEU A 310 -6.84 -6.03 9.98
CA LEU A 310 -8.24 -6.40 9.68
C LEU A 310 -9.23 -5.95 10.75
N ASN A 311 -8.75 -5.65 11.95
CA ASN A 311 -9.56 -5.13 13.05
C ASN A 311 -9.86 -3.63 12.90
N VAL A 312 -9.06 -2.91 12.10
CA VAL A 312 -9.11 -1.44 12.04
C VAL A 312 -9.49 -0.89 10.66
N ILE A 313 -9.40 -1.72 9.60
CA ILE A 313 -9.84 -1.41 8.23
C ILE A 313 -10.69 -2.54 7.66
N PRO A 314 -11.68 -2.26 6.81
CA PRO A 314 -12.56 -3.27 6.20
C PRO A 314 -11.89 -3.96 4.99
N PHE A 315 -10.66 -4.43 5.17
CA PHE A 315 -9.86 -4.99 4.07
C PHE A 315 -10.51 -6.23 3.45
N MET A 316 -11.07 -7.12 4.29
CA MET A 316 -11.69 -8.36 3.81
C MET A 316 -12.98 -8.11 3.00
N ASP A 317 -13.70 -7.03 3.30
CA ASP A 317 -14.94 -6.69 2.61
C ASP A 317 -14.67 -5.86 1.34
N GLU A 318 -13.75 -4.89 1.42
CA GLU A 318 -13.49 -3.93 0.35
C GLU A 318 -12.41 -4.38 -0.65
N MET A 319 -11.42 -5.18 -0.21
CA MET A 319 -10.24 -5.55 -1.01
C MET A 319 -10.06 -7.05 -1.20
N ASN A 320 -10.77 -7.89 -0.43
CA ASN A 320 -10.52 -9.34 -0.43
C ASN A 320 -11.83 -10.14 -0.28
N TYR A 321 -12.86 -9.74 -1.03
CA TYR A 321 -14.16 -10.40 -0.97
C TYR A 321 -14.28 -11.50 -2.02
N GLU A 322 -14.38 -12.76 -1.55
CA GLU A 322 -14.66 -13.95 -2.38
C GLU A 322 -16.00 -14.55 -1.91
N GLY A 323 -17.09 -14.00 -2.44
CA GLY A 323 -18.45 -14.27 -1.95
C GLY A 323 -19.02 -15.59 -2.43
N LEU A 324 -19.64 -16.34 -1.51
CA LEU A 324 -20.49 -17.50 -1.83
C LEU A 324 -21.81 -17.40 -1.07
N ALA A 325 -22.93 -17.23 -1.79
CA ALA A 325 -24.27 -17.26 -1.24
C ALA A 325 -25.11 -18.38 -1.89
N VAL A 326 -25.81 -19.16 -1.07
CA VAL A 326 -26.68 -20.22 -1.55
C VAL A 326 -28.02 -20.14 -0.82
N LYS A 327 -29.08 -19.80 -1.54
CA LYS A 327 -30.46 -19.82 -1.01
C LYS A 327 -31.24 -21.03 -1.48
N GLY A 328 -32.40 -21.29 -0.84
CA GLY A 328 -33.30 -22.42 -1.20
C GLY A 328 -32.81 -23.77 -0.68
N LEU A 329 -31.85 -23.79 0.22
CA LEU A 329 -31.43 -24.98 0.96
C LEU A 329 -32.45 -25.34 2.03
N SER A 330 -32.64 -26.65 2.29
CA SER A 330 -33.37 -27.11 3.47
C SER A 330 -32.61 -26.80 4.76
N ASP A 331 -33.33 -26.55 5.85
CA ASP A 331 -32.69 -26.29 7.14
C ASP A 331 -31.73 -27.42 7.54
N GLY A 332 -30.66 -27.06 8.18
CA GLY A 332 -29.62 -27.97 8.64
C GLY A 332 -28.19 -27.44 8.47
N TYR A 333 -27.26 -28.34 8.68
CA TYR A 333 -25.82 -28.07 8.54
C TYR A 333 -25.31 -28.65 7.23
N TYR A 334 -24.35 -27.95 6.65
CA TYR A 334 -23.69 -28.32 5.43
C TYR A 334 -22.18 -28.26 5.64
N VAL A 335 -21.46 -29.25 5.12
CA VAL A 335 -19.98 -29.22 5.03
C VAL A 335 -19.61 -28.63 3.69
N LEU A 336 -18.89 -27.52 3.71
CA LEU A 336 -18.24 -26.96 2.52
C LEU A 336 -16.95 -27.74 2.26
N LYS A 337 -16.83 -28.26 1.05
CA LYS A 337 -15.61 -28.88 0.53
C LYS A 337 -15.18 -28.19 -0.75
N ILE A 338 -13.88 -28.03 -0.93
CA ILE A 338 -13.26 -27.54 -2.16
C ILE A 338 -12.17 -28.54 -2.57
N ASP A 339 -12.26 -29.10 -3.78
CA ASP A 339 -11.41 -30.19 -4.28
C ASP A 339 -11.30 -31.38 -3.29
N GLY A 340 -12.43 -31.73 -2.67
CA GLY A 340 -12.52 -32.81 -1.69
C GLY A 340 -12.02 -32.45 -0.28
N LYS A 341 -11.32 -31.32 -0.10
CA LYS A 341 -10.83 -30.84 1.18
C LYS A 341 -11.97 -30.19 1.96
N THR A 342 -12.21 -30.61 3.20
CA THR A 342 -13.17 -29.99 4.10
C THR A 342 -12.66 -28.60 4.53
N ILE A 343 -13.43 -27.56 4.23
CA ILE A 343 -13.11 -26.18 4.57
C ILE A 343 -13.74 -25.81 5.90
N THR A 344 -15.08 -25.92 5.99
CA THR A 344 -15.81 -25.53 7.20
C THR A 344 -17.20 -26.18 7.22
N ARG A 345 -17.90 -26.03 8.36
CA ARG A 345 -19.30 -26.40 8.55
C ARG A 345 -20.14 -25.13 8.70
N LEU A 346 -21.25 -25.06 7.97
CA LEU A 346 -22.12 -23.90 7.85
C LEU A 346 -23.59 -24.30 8.04
N THR A 347 -24.40 -23.38 8.51
CA THR A 347 -25.87 -23.56 8.47
C THR A 347 -26.42 -23.11 7.11
N ALA A 348 -27.64 -23.59 6.76
CA ALA A 348 -28.37 -23.06 5.62
C ALA A 348 -28.58 -21.53 5.72
N GLY A 349 -28.70 -21.01 6.93
CA GLY A 349 -28.80 -19.57 7.21
C GLY A 349 -27.52 -18.80 6.91
N ASP A 350 -26.34 -19.35 7.23
CA ASP A 350 -25.06 -18.75 6.90
C ASP A 350 -24.89 -18.66 5.39
N LEU A 351 -25.13 -19.76 4.68
CA LEU A 351 -25.06 -19.82 3.22
C LEU A 351 -26.05 -18.87 2.55
N LYS A 352 -27.28 -18.72 3.12
CA LYS A 352 -28.26 -17.75 2.60
C LYS A 352 -27.82 -16.30 2.75
N ARG A 353 -27.15 -15.96 3.87
CA ARG A 353 -26.57 -14.61 4.07
C ARG A 353 -25.36 -14.35 3.17
N GLY A 354 -24.67 -15.40 2.78
CA GLY A 354 -23.38 -15.34 2.09
C GLY A 354 -22.20 -15.37 3.06
N ILE A 355 -21.13 -15.98 2.61
CA ILE A 355 -19.85 -16.06 3.31
C ILE A 355 -18.74 -15.51 2.41
N ASN A 356 -17.64 -15.08 3.00
CA ASN A 356 -16.42 -14.71 2.28
C ASN A 356 -15.43 -15.90 2.33
N LEU A 357 -15.20 -16.56 1.21
CA LEU A 357 -14.28 -17.72 1.11
C LEU A 357 -12.83 -17.32 1.42
N ALA A 358 -12.42 -16.09 1.11
CA ALA A 358 -11.07 -15.58 1.42
C ALA A 358 -10.80 -15.47 2.94
N ALA A 359 -11.81 -15.60 3.79
CA ALA A 359 -11.64 -15.66 5.24
C ALA A 359 -11.16 -17.04 5.76
N TYR A 360 -11.15 -18.06 4.90
CA TYR A 360 -10.73 -19.41 5.27
C TYR A 360 -9.32 -19.70 4.74
N ASP A 361 -8.36 -19.76 5.65
CA ASP A 361 -6.93 -19.93 5.32
C ASP A 361 -6.63 -21.29 4.64
N ASN A 362 -7.50 -22.28 4.81
CA ASN A 362 -7.36 -23.64 4.31
C ASN A 362 -8.02 -23.90 2.94
N THR A 363 -8.47 -22.88 2.22
CA THR A 363 -8.96 -23.06 0.84
C THR A 363 -7.79 -23.28 -0.12
N PRO A 364 -7.91 -24.14 -1.17
CA PRO A 364 -6.82 -24.36 -2.13
C PRO A 364 -6.32 -23.09 -2.80
N GLN A 365 -7.21 -22.15 -3.14
CA GLN A 365 -6.85 -20.88 -3.74
C GLN A 365 -6.09 -19.96 -2.76
N ASN A 366 -6.40 -19.99 -1.47
CA ASN A 366 -5.64 -19.26 -0.47
C ASN A 366 -4.25 -19.89 -0.25
N GLU A 367 -4.16 -21.22 -0.23
CA GLU A 367 -2.86 -21.92 -0.17
C GLU A 367 -1.95 -21.56 -1.35
N GLN A 368 -2.52 -21.49 -2.57
CA GLN A 368 -1.81 -21.01 -3.76
C GLN A 368 -1.35 -19.53 -3.57
N ALA A 369 -2.20 -18.67 -3.08
CA ALA A 369 -1.88 -17.27 -2.82
C ALA A 369 -0.80 -17.12 -1.72
N GLN A 370 -0.82 -17.95 -0.68
CA GLN A 370 0.22 -17.96 0.37
C GLN A 370 1.60 -18.34 -0.17
N GLU A 371 1.67 -19.21 -1.18
CA GLU A 371 2.95 -19.51 -1.84
C GLU A 371 3.48 -18.31 -2.62
N ILE A 372 2.60 -17.57 -3.31
CA ILE A 372 2.93 -16.32 -3.99
C ILE A 372 3.45 -15.29 -2.98
N ARG A 373 2.79 -15.15 -1.81
CA ARG A 373 3.22 -14.26 -0.74
C ARG A 373 4.64 -14.60 -0.27
N ARG A 374 4.95 -15.89 -0.03
CA ARG A 374 6.27 -16.31 0.42
C ARG A 374 7.37 -15.96 -0.58
N LEU A 375 7.13 -16.17 -1.88
CA LEU A 375 8.09 -15.79 -2.92
C LEU A 375 8.27 -14.27 -3.01
N ASN A 376 7.17 -13.51 -2.90
CA ASN A 376 7.24 -12.05 -2.89
C ASN A 376 7.95 -11.51 -1.64
N GLU A 377 7.77 -12.13 -0.48
CA GLU A 377 8.47 -11.78 0.76
C GLU A 377 9.97 -12.06 0.65
N GLN A 378 10.36 -13.19 0.08
CA GLN A 378 11.76 -13.49 -0.21
C GLN A 378 12.38 -12.44 -1.14
N ARG A 379 11.68 -12.08 -2.23
CA ARG A 379 12.11 -11.01 -3.14
C ARG A 379 12.27 -9.66 -2.42
N TRP A 380 11.27 -9.29 -1.61
CA TRP A 380 11.28 -8.05 -0.85
C TRP A 380 12.47 -7.99 0.12
N PHE A 381 12.77 -9.09 0.79
CA PHE A 381 13.90 -9.17 1.72
C PHE A 381 15.23 -8.94 1.00
N MET A 382 15.43 -9.55 -0.17
CA MET A 382 16.63 -9.38 -0.98
C MET A 382 16.79 -7.93 -1.48
N GLU A 383 15.69 -7.30 -1.90
CA GLU A 383 15.68 -5.91 -2.32
C GLU A 383 16.00 -4.97 -1.15
N ARG A 384 15.41 -5.22 0.04
CA ARG A 384 15.65 -4.43 1.24
C ARG A 384 17.11 -4.45 1.67
N GLU A 385 17.78 -5.62 1.64
CA GLU A 385 19.21 -5.70 1.96
C GLU A 385 20.06 -4.82 1.04
N MET A 386 19.73 -4.75 -0.24
CA MET A 386 20.38 -3.84 -1.18
C MET A 386 20.12 -2.35 -0.86
N ARG A 387 18.96 -2.00 -0.28
CA ARG A 387 18.69 -0.61 0.14
C ARG A 387 19.63 -0.17 1.27
N GLU A 388 20.06 -1.06 2.15
CA GLU A 388 21.05 -0.77 3.19
C GLU A 388 22.45 -0.48 2.58
N TYR A 389 22.82 -1.16 1.49
CA TYR A 389 24.01 -0.81 0.71
C TYR A 389 23.88 0.61 0.14
N TYR A 390 22.75 0.99 -0.46
CA TYR A 390 22.55 2.33 -1.01
C TYR A 390 22.59 3.41 0.07
N TRP A 391 22.16 3.09 1.32
CA TRP A 391 22.33 4.02 2.43
C TRP A 391 23.81 4.39 2.63
N MET A 392 24.70 3.42 2.62
CA MET A 392 26.15 3.64 2.77
C MET A 392 26.72 4.46 1.62
N GLU A 393 26.27 4.18 0.40
CA GLU A 393 26.72 4.92 -0.79
C GLU A 393 26.32 6.41 -0.71
N TYR A 394 25.07 6.69 -0.38
CA TYR A 394 24.56 8.06 -0.38
C TYR A 394 24.89 8.87 0.89
N ASN A 395 25.06 8.23 2.04
CA ASN A 395 25.30 8.92 3.31
C ASN A 395 26.75 8.86 3.81
N LEU A 396 27.62 8.06 3.17
CA LEU A 396 29.03 8.00 3.50
C LEU A 396 29.90 8.18 2.25
N MET A 397 29.80 7.27 1.29
CA MET A 397 30.75 7.19 0.18
C MET A 397 30.67 8.40 -0.74
N ARG A 398 29.48 8.91 -1.03
CA ARG A 398 29.27 10.12 -1.82
C ARG A 398 30.04 11.34 -1.26
N ASP A 399 29.91 11.57 0.05
CA ASP A 399 30.51 12.73 0.71
C ASP A 399 32.04 12.62 0.78
N LYS A 400 32.60 11.41 0.62
CA LYS A 400 34.02 11.13 0.54
C LYS A 400 34.56 11.11 -0.90
N GLY A 401 33.67 11.33 -1.90
CA GLY A 401 34.03 11.24 -3.31
C GLY A 401 34.34 9.80 -3.77
N LEU A 402 33.75 8.81 -3.09
CA LEU A 402 33.95 7.36 -3.32
C LEU A 402 32.67 6.66 -3.76
N LEU A 403 31.69 7.41 -4.25
CA LEU A 403 30.41 6.84 -4.71
C LEU A 403 30.66 5.72 -5.72
N TRP A 404 30.13 4.52 -5.42
CA TRP A 404 30.29 3.28 -6.19
C TRP A 404 31.70 2.68 -6.23
N ALA A 405 32.64 3.22 -5.45
CA ALA A 405 33.97 2.63 -5.33
C ALA A 405 33.93 1.31 -4.55
N SER A 406 34.73 0.33 -5.00
CA SER A 406 34.84 -1.00 -4.36
C SER A 406 36.32 -1.39 -4.18
N ASP A 407 37.19 -0.39 -4.07
CA ASP A 407 38.61 -0.55 -3.86
C ASP A 407 39.02 -0.49 -2.38
N GLU A 408 40.30 -0.70 -2.10
CA GLU A 408 40.87 -0.67 -0.75
C GLU A 408 40.58 0.66 -0.04
N LYS A 409 40.64 1.78 -0.74
CA LYS A 409 40.37 3.10 -0.19
C LYS A 409 38.93 3.24 0.30
N ALA A 410 37.96 2.67 -0.42
CA ALA A 410 36.56 2.66 0.01
C ALA A 410 36.39 1.80 1.25
N VAL A 411 37.03 0.63 1.31
CA VAL A 411 36.99 -0.27 2.50
C VAL A 411 37.61 0.44 3.71
N ASP A 412 38.80 1.05 3.58
CA ASP A 412 39.46 1.78 4.66
C ASP A 412 38.57 2.93 5.17
N THR A 413 37.96 3.68 4.25
CA THR A 413 37.01 4.75 4.61
C THR A 413 35.86 4.23 5.45
N MET A 414 35.25 3.09 5.07
CA MET A 414 34.19 2.45 5.86
C MET A 414 34.72 2.01 7.23
N LEU A 415 35.89 1.36 7.29
CA LEU A 415 36.51 0.88 8.53
C LEU A 415 36.83 1.99 9.52
N GLU A 416 37.27 3.15 9.04
CA GLU A 416 37.51 4.34 9.86
C GLU A 416 36.21 4.90 10.43
N ASN A 417 35.19 5.06 9.59
CA ASN A 417 33.94 5.70 9.96
C ASN A 417 33.05 4.80 10.87
N ARG A 418 33.14 3.46 10.79
CA ARG A 418 32.37 2.56 11.67
C ARG A 418 32.61 2.77 13.16
N ARG A 419 33.76 3.36 13.53
CA ARG A 419 34.14 3.59 14.93
C ARG A 419 33.38 4.75 15.56
N THR A 420 32.96 5.72 14.75
CA THR A 420 32.33 6.96 15.18
C THR A 420 30.87 7.09 14.74
N ASN A 421 30.48 6.34 13.70
CA ASN A 421 29.10 6.35 13.17
C ASN A 421 28.43 4.99 13.42
N PRO A 422 27.43 4.90 14.32
CA PRO A 422 26.73 3.67 14.64
C PRO A 422 26.01 3.04 13.43
N PHE A 423 25.48 3.86 12.50
CA PHE A 423 24.81 3.36 11.30
C PHE A 423 25.80 2.69 10.35
N VAL A 424 26.98 3.28 10.16
CA VAL A 424 28.06 2.66 9.37
C VAL A 424 28.45 1.31 9.98
N ASN A 425 28.58 1.24 11.32
CA ASN A 425 28.89 -0.03 11.98
C ASN A 425 27.77 -1.08 11.82
N MET A 426 26.53 -0.66 11.84
CA MET A 426 25.36 -1.54 11.66
C MET A 426 25.26 -2.07 10.21
N LEU A 427 25.53 -1.21 9.21
CA LEU A 427 25.30 -1.50 7.80
C LEU A 427 26.53 -1.99 7.03
N LYS A 428 27.72 -2.05 7.69
CA LYS A 428 28.99 -2.41 7.03
C LYS A 428 28.96 -3.77 6.30
N ASP A 429 28.25 -4.76 6.87
CA ASP A 429 28.23 -6.11 6.31
C ASP A 429 27.38 -6.17 5.04
N TYR A 430 26.27 -5.41 4.98
CA TYR A 430 25.50 -5.21 3.74
C TYR A 430 26.34 -4.49 2.69
N TRP A 431 27.07 -3.45 3.07
CA TRP A 431 27.90 -2.71 2.14
C TRP A 431 29.03 -3.58 1.58
N LEU A 432 29.75 -4.33 2.44
CA LEU A 432 30.80 -5.25 2.00
C LEU A 432 30.25 -6.35 1.06
N ARG A 433 29.05 -6.86 1.31
CA ARG A 433 28.40 -7.84 0.45
C ARG A 433 28.08 -7.27 -0.94
N PHE A 434 27.54 -6.06 -0.99
CA PHE A 434 27.02 -5.48 -2.23
C PHE A 434 27.95 -4.44 -2.89
N MET A 435 29.15 -4.21 -2.37
CA MET A 435 30.09 -3.24 -2.96
C MET A 435 30.49 -3.57 -4.40
N HIS A 436 30.54 -4.85 -4.77
CA HIS A 436 30.85 -5.28 -6.13
C HIS A 436 29.58 -5.32 -7.00
N LYS A 437 29.70 -4.70 -8.20
CA LYS A 437 28.56 -4.57 -9.13
C LYS A 437 27.98 -5.91 -9.52
N SER A 438 28.81 -6.95 -9.76
CA SER A 438 28.35 -8.29 -10.14
C SER A 438 27.44 -8.91 -9.07
N VAL A 439 27.73 -8.71 -7.77
CA VAL A 439 26.91 -9.26 -6.69
C VAL A 439 25.53 -8.57 -6.65
N ARG A 440 25.47 -7.26 -6.96
CA ARG A 440 24.19 -6.55 -7.08
C ARG A 440 23.37 -7.05 -8.28
N GLU A 441 24.03 -7.23 -9.43
CA GLU A 441 23.40 -7.78 -10.64
C GLU A 441 22.88 -9.20 -10.42
N ASP A 442 23.64 -10.06 -9.73
CA ASP A 442 23.19 -11.41 -9.36
C ASP A 442 21.96 -11.36 -8.45
N ASN A 443 21.96 -10.49 -7.42
CA ASN A 443 20.81 -10.30 -6.53
C ASN A 443 19.57 -9.81 -7.29
N GLU A 444 19.72 -8.86 -8.21
CA GLU A 444 18.63 -8.37 -9.06
C GLU A 444 18.08 -9.48 -9.97
N ASN A 445 18.94 -10.30 -10.56
CA ASN A 445 18.54 -11.45 -11.38
C ASN A 445 17.77 -12.50 -10.56
N GLU A 446 18.20 -12.82 -9.35
CA GLU A 446 17.48 -13.73 -8.45
C GLU A 446 16.09 -13.18 -8.08
N GLN A 447 15.98 -11.89 -7.82
CA GLN A 447 14.68 -11.23 -7.61
C GLN A 447 13.77 -11.36 -8.83
N LEU A 448 14.30 -11.17 -10.04
CA LEU A 448 13.55 -11.35 -11.29
C LEU A 448 13.09 -12.80 -11.47
N GLU A 449 13.91 -13.79 -11.14
CA GLU A 449 13.52 -15.20 -11.17
C GLU A 449 12.36 -15.52 -10.23
N LEU A 450 12.35 -14.92 -9.02
CA LEU A 450 11.22 -15.04 -8.09
C LEU A 450 9.95 -14.45 -8.70
N VAL A 451 10.03 -13.27 -9.32
CA VAL A 451 8.90 -12.65 -10.02
C VAL A 451 8.39 -13.54 -11.16
N GLU A 452 9.28 -14.11 -11.98
CA GLU A 452 8.91 -15.05 -13.04
C GLU A 452 8.16 -16.28 -12.50
N ARG A 453 8.63 -16.83 -11.38
CA ARG A 453 7.96 -17.96 -10.72
C ARG A 453 6.56 -17.57 -10.24
N ILE A 454 6.41 -16.38 -9.63
CA ILE A 454 5.13 -15.87 -9.17
C ILE A 454 4.14 -15.78 -10.34
N TYR A 455 4.51 -15.12 -11.46
CA TYR A 455 3.60 -14.94 -12.60
C TYR A 455 3.33 -16.24 -13.39
N LYS A 456 4.12 -17.29 -13.21
CA LYS A 456 3.80 -18.64 -13.70
C LYS A 456 2.75 -19.34 -12.84
N MET A 457 2.77 -19.13 -11.52
CA MET A 457 1.92 -19.86 -10.59
C MET A 457 0.68 -19.09 -10.12
N ASN A 458 0.57 -17.79 -10.44
CA ASN A 458 -0.54 -16.94 -9.96
C ASN A 458 -1.84 -17.09 -10.77
N LYS A 459 -1.91 -18.06 -11.70
CA LYS A 459 -3.13 -18.29 -12.47
C LYS A 459 -4.12 -19.09 -11.64
N PRO A 460 -5.36 -18.57 -11.43
CA PRO A 460 -6.41 -19.31 -10.73
C PRO A 460 -6.68 -20.66 -11.43
N GLN A 461 -7.00 -21.66 -10.64
CA GLN A 461 -7.34 -23.02 -11.12
C GLN A 461 -8.84 -23.25 -10.98
N ALA A 462 -9.40 -24.10 -11.85
CA ALA A 462 -10.76 -24.56 -11.71
C ALA A 462 -10.87 -25.49 -10.49
N LEU A 463 -11.80 -25.19 -9.58
CA LEU A 463 -11.97 -25.89 -8.31
C LEU A 463 -13.37 -26.53 -8.25
N LYS A 464 -13.45 -27.74 -7.72
CA LYS A 464 -14.73 -28.39 -7.44
C LYS A 464 -15.23 -27.96 -6.07
N VAL A 465 -16.34 -27.25 -6.02
CA VAL A 465 -17.00 -26.82 -4.76
C VAL A 465 -18.18 -27.77 -4.47
N GLU A 466 -18.28 -28.23 -3.23
CA GLU A 466 -19.34 -29.13 -2.77
C GLU A 466 -19.89 -28.65 -1.43
N LEU A 467 -21.21 -28.62 -1.31
CA LEU A 467 -21.97 -28.44 -0.07
C LEU A 467 -22.70 -29.71 0.23
N VAL A 468 -22.24 -30.47 1.23
CA VAL A 468 -22.80 -31.76 1.61
C VAL A 468 -23.62 -31.60 2.89
N LYS A 469 -24.90 -31.95 2.87
CA LYS A 469 -25.80 -31.91 4.04
C LYS A 469 -25.36 -32.96 5.05
N LEU A 470 -25.40 -32.62 6.36
CA LEU A 470 -25.11 -33.53 7.46
C LEU A 470 -26.37 -34.17 8.00
#